data_2c48a45178ebfd781b54581bec14eb14
#
_entry.id   2c48a45178ebfd781b54581bec14eb14
#
_cell.length_a   1.000
_cell.length_b   1.000
_cell.length_c   1.000
_cell.angle_alpha   90.00
_cell.angle_beta   90.00
_cell.angle_gamma   90.00
#
_symmetry.space_group_name_H-M   'P 1'
#
loop_
_entity.id
_entity.type
_entity.pdbx_description
1 polymer ?
#
loop_
_entity_poly.entity_id
_entity_poly.type
_entity_poly.pdbx_seq_one_letter_code
_entity_poly.pdbx_strand_id
1 'polypeptide(L)'
;QQPAYHLTDAQDIDYYSVFADIPEADKVIWQRTRDFAESHVDTMRQGWNDHHYPLEVAQAMGKAGLINDGVDHPDIEKFSPLAAGLVNMELSRVDGSMGTILAVQGGLALRTITMFGSKEQQTKYVRAIADVEIPAAFSLTEPDHGSDSTGLSTTATRQDDGSYVIRGSKRWIGNGSAGGITITFARVNDDAAEDHGKVRGFIVPQDAQGYTGTPIRHKGSLRAIDQADIFYDDVHIGADALIPGVKSFRNVSEVLYSTRIGVAWSALGHATAVFESALAYATQRKQFGKYLAEHQMIQERLTRMLSDL
;
A
#
# COMPACT_ATOMS: atom_id res chain seq x y z
N GLN A 1 -32.71 5.69 12.82
CA GLN A 1 -31.83 4.58 12.48
C GLN A 1 -31.22 4.89 11.13
N GLN A 2 -29.89 4.92 11.03
CA GLN A 2 -29.24 4.91 9.70
C GLN A 2 -29.53 3.54 9.06
N PRO A 3 -29.89 3.49 7.76
CA PRO A 3 -30.02 2.22 7.08
C PRO A 3 -28.66 1.52 7.14
N ALA A 4 -28.67 0.24 7.54
CA ALA A 4 -27.48 -0.57 7.51
C ALA A 4 -27.12 -0.79 6.03
N TYR A 5 -26.03 -0.22 5.59
CA TYR A 5 -25.43 -0.52 4.29
C TYR A 5 -24.40 -1.64 4.48
N HIS A 6 -24.62 -2.72 3.78
CA HIS A 6 -23.68 -3.83 3.73
C HIS A 6 -23.02 -3.90 2.35
N LEU A 7 -21.72 -4.13 2.30
CA LEU A 7 -20.98 -4.27 1.03
C LEU A 7 -21.47 -5.49 0.22
N THR A 8 -22.02 -6.50 0.90
CA THR A 8 -22.68 -7.64 0.26
C THR A 8 -23.92 -7.24 -0.56
N ASP A 9 -24.49 -6.08 -0.28
CA ASP A 9 -25.64 -5.53 -1.02
C ASP A 9 -25.18 -4.68 -2.22
N ALA A 10 -23.99 -4.98 -2.77
CA ALA A 10 -23.41 -4.26 -3.90
C ALA A 10 -24.40 -4.16 -5.07
N GLN A 11 -24.52 -2.96 -5.61
CA GLN A 11 -25.38 -2.70 -6.77
C GLN A 11 -24.63 -3.10 -8.03
N ASP A 12 -25.35 -3.61 -9.03
CA ASP A 12 -24.76 -3.80 -10.36
C ASP A 12 -24.45 -2.44 -10.97
N ILE A 13 -23.17 -2.11 -11.05
CA ILE A 13 -22.66 -0.86 -11.61
C ILE A 13 -22.01 -1.05 -12.97
N ASP A 14 -21.85 -2.28 -13.43
CA ASP A 14 -21.25 -2.60 -14.73
C ASP A 14 -22.27 -2.47 -15.86
N TYR A 15 -22.81 -1.28 -16.01
CA TYR A 15 -23.85 -0.95 -17.00
C TYR A 15 -23.44 -1.26 -18.45
N TYR A 16 -22.16 -1.15 -18.75
CA TYR A 16 -21.62 -1.43 -20.08
C TYR A 16 -21.04 -2.83 -20.22
N SER A 17 -21.16 -3.68 -19.20
CA SER A 17 -20.61 -5.04 -19.17
C SER A 17 -19.09 -5.08 -19.45
N VAL A 18 -18.35 -4.13 -18.91
CA VAL A 18 -16.88 -4.02 -19.06
C VAL A 18 -16.17 -5.23 -18.46
N PHE A 19 -16.74 -5.81 -17.40
CA PHE A 19 -16.18 -6.98 -16.71
C PHE A 19 -16.68 -8.33 -17.26
N ALA A 20 -17.49 -8.34 -18.33
CA ALA A 20 -18.07 -9.57 -18.89
C ALA A 20 -16.98 -10.55 -19.37
N ASP A 21 -15.94 -10.03 -20.01
CA ASP A 21 -14.87 -10.80 -20.64
C ASP A 21 -13.65 -11.05 -19.73
N ILE A 22 -13.77 -10.81 -18.42
CA ILE A 22 -12.69 -11.14 -17.48
C ILE A 22 -12.40 -12.65 -17.52
N PRO A 23 -11.12 -13.07 -17.67
CA PRO A 23 -10.75 -14.48 -17.63
C PRO A 23 -11.21 -15.16 -16.32
N GLU A 24 -11.65 -16.42 -16.41
CA GLU A 24 -12.19 -17.13 -15.25
C GLU A 24 -11.19 -17.23 -14.08
N ALA A 25 -9.89 -17.41 -14.38
CA ALA A 25 -8.84 -17.41 -13.36
C ALA A 25 -8.77 -16.10 -12.59
N ASP A 26 -8.95 -14.96 -13.30
CA ASP A 26 -8.93 -13.63 -12.66
C ASP A 26 -10.23 -13.37 -11.86
N LYS A 27 -11.37 -13.90 -12.31
CA LYS A 27 -12.64 -13.86 -11.56
C LYS A 27 -12.54 -14.59 -10.23
N VAL A 28 -11.87 -15.73 -10.20
CA VAL A 28 -11.65 -16.50 -8.95
C VAL A 28 -10.84 -15.68 -7.94
N ILE A 29 -9.77 -15.01 -8.39
CA ILE A 29 -8.95 -14.14 -7.55
C ILE A 29 -9.76 -12.93 -7.08
N TRP A 30 -10.53 -12.31 -7.97
CA TRP A 30 -11.40 -11.19 -7.65
C TRP A 30 -12.44 -11.57 -6.61
N GLN A 31 -13.16 -12.70 -6.79
CA GLN A 31 -14.16 -13.17 -5.82
C GLN A 31 -13.52 -13.48 -4.46
N ARG A 32 -12.38 -14.17 -4.45
CA ARG A 32 -11.61 -14.43 -3.21
C ARG A 32 -11.28 -13.13 -2.48
N THR A 33 -10.89 -12.10 -3.21
CA THR A 33 -10.57 -10.79 -2.63
C THR A 33 -11.80 -10.10 -2.06
N ARG A 34 -12.92 -10.14 -2.79
CA ARG A 34 -14.20 -9.58 -2.33
C ARG A 34 -14.65 -10.24 -1.04
N ASP A 35 -14.70 -11.57 -1.00
CA ASP A 35 -15.12 -12.33 0.18
C ASP A 35 -14.23 -12.01 1.40
N PHE A 36 -12.92 -11.93 1.16
CA PHE A 36 -11.97 -11.51 2.19
C PHE A 36 -12.25 -10.10 2.69
N ALA A 37 -12.33 -9.14 1.79
CA ALA A 37 -12.48 -7.73 2.13
C ALA A 37 -13.79 -7.47 2.88
N GLU A 38 -14.89 -8.06 2.42
CA GLU A 38 -16.21 -7.94 3.06
C GLU A 38 -16.24 -8.57 4.47
N SER A 39 -15.52 -9.67 4.68
CA SER A 39 -15.43 -10.31 6.00
C SER A 39 -14.68 -9.45 7.04
N HIS A 40 -13.92 -8.44 6.62
CA HIS A 40 -13.12 -7.57 7.50
C HIS A 40 -13.62 -6.12 7.59
N VAL A 41 -14.78 -5.80 7.00
CA VAL A 41 -15.37 -4.44 6.99
C VAL A 41 -15.45 -3.84 8.39
N ASP A 42 -16.00 -4.59 9.35
CA ASP A 42 -16.23 -4.05 10.69
C ASP A 42 -14.92 -3.81 11.44
N THR A 43 -13.94 -4.69 11.28
CA THR A 43 -12.60 -4.51 11.87
C THR A 43 -11.92 -3.26 11.26
N MET A 44 -11.98 -3.09 9.95
CA MET A 44 -11.41 -1.92 9.28
C MET A 44 -12.13 -0.62 9.67
N ARG A 45 -13.47 -0.65 9.77
CA ARG A 45 -14.28 0.49 10.23
C ARG A 45 -13.91 0.89 11.66
N GLN A 46 -13.75 -0.09 12.54
CA GLN A 46 -13.32 0.16 13.92
C GLN A 46 -11.91 0.75 13.94
N GLY A 47 -10.95 0.15 13.22
CA GLY A 47 -9.59 0.68 13.09
C GLY A 47 -9.58 2.11 12.54
N TRP A 48 -10.43 2.41 11.54
CA TRP A 48 -10.58 3.76 10.99
C TRP A 48 -11.10 4.76 12.02
N ASN A 49 -12.10 4.38 12.83
CA ASN A 49 -12.67 5.22 13.87
C ASN A 49 -11.67 5.50 14.99
N ASP A 50 -10.95 4.48 15.41
CA ASP A 50 -10.02 4.54 16.53
C ASP A 50 -8.62 5.02 16.17
N HIS A 51 -8.36 5.30 14.88
CA HIS A 51 -7.00 5.58 14.36
C HIS A 51 -6.02 4.45 14.72
N HIS A 52 -6.48 3.24 14.60
CA HIS A 52 -5.73 2.04 14.91
C HIS A 52 -5.44 1.23 13.65
N TYR A 53 -4.19 0.77 13.51
CA TYR A 53 -3.81 -0.16 12.45
C TYR A 53 -4.09 -1.61 12.87
N PRO A 54 -5.12 -2.27 12.29
CA PRO A 54 -5.40 -3.67 12.57
C PRO A 54 -4.38 -4.56 11.83
N LEU A 55 -3.20 -4.76 12.41
CA LEU A 55 -2.11 -5.55 11.80
C LEU A 55 -2.54 -6.98 11.52
N GLU A 56 -3.45 -7.54 12.32
CA GLU A 56 -4.05 -8.87 12.10
C GLU A 56 -4.80 -8.98 10.78
N VAL A 57 -5.40 -7.89 10.28
CA VAL A 57 -6.04 -7.87 8.94
C VAL A 57 -4.97 -7.93 7.85
N ALA A 58 -3.87 -7.19 8.00
CA ALA A 58 -2.75 -7.27 7.05
C ALA A 58 -2.14 -8.68 7.02
N GLN A 59 -1.98 -9.33 8.18
CA GLN A 59 -1.52 -10.72 8.28
C GLN A 59 -2.51 -11.71 7.66
N ALA A 60 -3.81 -11.46 7.83
CA ALA A 60 -4.84 -12.25 7.17
C ALA A 60 -4.82 -12.07 5.64
N MET A 61 -4.56 -10.85 5.14
CA MET A 61 -4.33 -10.60 3.70
C MET A 61 -3.15 -11.42 3.16
N GLY A 62 -2.04 -11.46 3.90
CA GLY A 62 -0.88 -12.29 3.56
C GLY A 62 -1.24 -13.77 3.46
N LYS A 63 -1.90 -14.33 4.48
CA LYS A 63 -2.35 -15.73 4.50
C LYS A 63 -3.34 -16.06 3.38
N ALA A 64 -4.14 -15.10 2.95
CA ALA A 64 -5.05 -15.25 1.82
C ALA A 64 -4.36 -15.10 0.45
N GLY A 65 -3.03 -14.83 0.43
CA GLY A 65 -2.25 -14.61 -0.80
C GLY A 65 -2.57 -13.30 -1.51
N LEU A 66 -3.09 -12.30 -0.80
CA LEU A 66 -3.55 -11.03 -1.38
C LEU A 66 -2.48 -9.92 -1.36
N ILE A 67 -1.34 -10.15 -0.70
CA ILE A 67 -0.20 -9.21 -0.72
C ILE A 67 0.63 -9.42 -2.00
N ASN A 68 -0.03 -9.23 -3.12
CA ASN A 68 0.58 -9.37 -4.43
C ASN A 68 0.00 -8.33 -5.41
N ASP A 69 0.75 -7.28 -5.64
CA ASP A 69 0.41 -6.20 -6.58
C ASP A 69 1.02 -6.50 -7.98
N GLY A 70 0.88 -7.74 -8.48
CA GLY A 70 1.44 -8.17 -9.76
C GLY A 70 2.96 -8.41 -9.72
N VAL A 71 3.50 -8.76 -8.56
CA VAL A 71 4.90 -9.17 -8.43
C VAL A 71 5.06 -10.60 -8.98
N ASP A 72 6.05 -10.82 -9.84
CA ASP A 72 6.36 -12.14 -10.41
C ASP A 72 7.57 -12.74 -9.67
N HIS A 73 7.34 -13.76 -8.87
CA HIS A 73 8.37 -14.50 -8.14
C HIS A 73 7.92 -15.94 -7.88
N PRO A 74 8.81 -16.96 -8.00
CA PRO A 74 8.41 -18.37 -7.88
C PRO A 74 7.82 -18.77 -6.54
N ASP A 75 8.11 -18.04 -5.46
CA ASP A 75 7.64 -18.36 -4.11
C ASP A 75 6.25 -17.75 -3.78
N ILE A 76 5.65 -16.99 -4.70
CA ILE A 76 4.33 -16.38 -4.52
C ILE A 76 3.42 -16.70 -5.71
N GLU A 77 2.10 -16.71 -5.47
CA GLU A 77 1.12 -16.89 -6.53
C GLU A 77 1.26 -15.80 -7.60
N LYS A 78 1.31 -16.20 -8.87
CA LYS A 78 1.39 -15.25 -9.97
C LYS A 78 0.01 -14.70 -10.34
N PHE A 79 -0.16 -13.39 -10.25
CA PHE A 79 -1.36 -12.71 -10.74
C PHE A 79 -1.14 -12.18 -12.17
N SER A 80 -2.20 -12.21 -12.97
CA SER A 80 -2.23 -11.40 -14.18
C SER A 80 -2.23 -9.91 -13.81
N PRO A 81 -1.83 -9.01 -14.70
CA PRO A 81 -1.96 -7.57 -14.44
C PRO A 81 -3.40 -7.13 -14.13
N LEU A 82 -4.39 -7.79 -14.75
CA LEU A 82 -5.81 -7.54 -14.50
C LEU A 82 -6.21 -8.02 -13.09
N ALA A 83 -5.84 -9.26 -12.71
CA ALA A 83 -6.13 -9.78 -11.38
C ALA A 83 -5.52 -8.89 -10.28
N ALA A 84 -4.27 -8.43 -10.45
CA ALA A 84 -3.63 -7.51 -9.50
C ALA A 84 -4.41 -6.19 -9.37
N GLY A 85 -4.91 -5.65 -10.48
CA GLY A 85 -5.78 -4.48 -10.48
C GLY A 85 -7.09 -4.72 -9.73
N LEU A 86 -7.77 -5.83 -10.02
CA LEU A 86 -9.03 -6.20 -9.36
C LEU A 86 -8.86 -6.40 -7.85
N VAL A 87 -7.74 -7.00 -7.41
CA VAL A 87 -7.40 -7.11 -5.98
C VAL A 87 -7.27 -5.74 -5.34
N ASN A 88 -6.54 -4.83 -5.98
CA ASN A 88 -6.37 -3.46 -5.48
C ASN A 88 -7.71 -2.71 -5.41
N MET A 89 -8.53 -2.83 -6.45
CA MET A 89 -9.86 -2.23 -6.52
C MET A 89 -10.76 -2.73 -5.38
N GLU A 90 -10.87 -4.03 -5.16
CA GLU A 90 -11.76 -4.61 -4.15
C GLU A 90 -11.32 -4.29 -2.72
N LEU A 91 -10.03 -4.37 -2.42
CA LEU A 91 -9.53 -3.98 -1.11
C LEU A 91 -9.81 -2.50 -0.83
N SER A 92 -9.58 -1.63 -1.83
CA SER A 92 -9.82 -0.20 -1.73
C SER A 92 -11.31 0.16 -1.70
N ARG A 93 -12.19 -0.69 -2.27
CA ARG A 93 -13.65 -0.54 -2.18
C ARG A 93 -14.13 -0.68 -0.74
N VAL A 94 -13.55 -1.58 0.04
CA VAL A 94 -13.90 -1.75 1.46
C VAL A 94 -13.32 -0.63 2.30
N ASP A 95 -12.01 -0.42 2.23
CA ASP A 95 -11.31 0.67 2.93
C ASP A 95 -10.00 1.02 2.22
N GLY A 96 -9.75 2.30 1.99
CA GLY A 96 -8.52 2.77 1.37
C GLY A 96 -7.26 2.39 2.13
N SER A 97 -7.35 2.14 3.44
CA SER A 97 -6.22 1.65 4.22
C SER A 97 -5.85 0.22 3.82
N MET A 98 -6.82 -0.66 3.47
CA MET A 98 -6.50 -2.01 2.96
C MET A 98 -5.74 -1.94 1.62
N GLY A 99 -6.22 -1.12 0.68
CA GLY A 99 -5.50 -0.90 -0.58
C GLY A 99 -4.10 -0.33 -0.35
N THR A 100 -3.93 0.54 0.64
CA THR A 100 -2.62 1.11 1.00
C THR A 100 -1.71 0.05 1.65
N ILE A 101 -2.25 -0.85 2.48
CA ILE A 101 -1.48 -2.00 3.01
C ILE A 101 -0.92 -2.83 1.87
N LEU A 102 -1.76 -3.21 0.89
CA LEU A 102 -1.31 -3.91 -0.32
C LEU A 102 -0.21 -3.14 -1.04
N ALA A 103 -0.43 -1.84 -1.30
CA ALA A 103 0.52 -1.01 -2.05
C ALA A 103 1.88 -0.91 -1.36
N VAL A 104 1.92 -0.69 -0.03
CA VAL A 104 3.16 -0.55 0.74
C VAL A 104 3.88 -1.89 0.86
N GLN A 105 3.17 -2.92 1.30
CA GLN A 105 3.74 -4.24 1.58
C GLN A 105 4.10 -4.99 0.29
N GLY A 106 3.15 -5.12 -0.63
CA GLY A 106 3.30 -5.87 -1.88
C GLY A 106 3.87 -5.04 -3.02
N GLY A 107 3.24 -3.90 -3.31
CA GLY A 107 3.58 -3.06 -4.46
C GLY A 107 4.94 -2.37 -4.35
N LEU A 108 5.34 -1.96 -3.17
CA LEU A 108 6.58 -1.21 -2.95
C LEU A 108 7.68 -2.08 -2.32
N ALA A 109 7.49 -2.56 -1.08
CA ALA A 109 8.56 -3.25 -0.35
C ALA A 109 8.90 -4.61 -0.96
N LEU A 110 7.92 -5.50 -1.14
CA LEU A 110 8.11 -6.81 -1.76
C LEU A 110 8.70 -6.68 -3.17
N ARG A 111 8.14 -5.78 -3.98
CA ARG A 111 8.62 -5.51 -5.34
C ARG A 111 10.06 -5.04 -5.37
N THR A 112 10.48 -4.18 -4.44
CA THR A 112 11.87 -3.73 -4.38
C THR A 112 12.83 -4.89 -4.14
N ILE A 113 12.49 -5.78 -3.21
CA ILE A 113 13.32 -6.96 -2.91
C ILE A 113 13.35 -7.93 -4.10
N THR A 114 12.22 -8.20 -4.75
CA THR A 114 12.17 -9.11 -5.91
C THR A 114 12.91 -8.56 -7.13
N MET A 115 12.87 -7.25 -7.37
CA MET A 115 13.56 -6.62 -8.52
C MET A 115 15.05 -6.43 -8.29
N PHE A 116 15.47 -6.11 -7.08
CA PHE A 116 16.79 -5.55 -6.81
C PHE A 116 17.56 -6.23 -5.68
N GLY A 117 16.91 -7.09 -4.90
CA GLY A 117 17.56 -7.84 -3.82
C GLY A 117 18.53 -8.91 -4.32
N SER A 118 19.53 -9.26 -3.51
CA SER A 118 20.34 -10.44 -3.73
C SER A 118 19.49 -11.73 -3.59
N LYS A 119 20.03 -12.87 -4.02
CA LYS A 119 19.34 -14.16 -3.83
C LYS A 119 19.10 -14.46 -2.36
N GLU A 120 20.07 -14.15 -1.50
CA GLU A 120 19.95 -14.32 -0.04
C GLU A 120 18.86 -13.44 0.53
N GLN A 121 18.79 -12.18 0.10
CA GLN A 121 17.72 -11.25 0.49
C GLN A 121 16.36 -11.73 -0.01
N GLN A 122 16.25 -12.17 -1.26
CA GLN A 122 15.00 -12.71 -1.81
C GLN A 122 14.55 -13.95 -1.02
N THR A 123 15.44 -14.91 -0.79
CA THR A 123 15.15 -16.12 -0.01
C THR A 123 14.69 -15.79 1.42
N LYS A 124 15.31 -14.79 2.05
CA LYS A 124 14.99 -14.41 3.43
C LYS A 124 13.67 -13.65 3.55
N TYR A 125 13.37 -12.76 2.59
CA TYR A 125 12.34 -11.75 2.78
C TYR A 125 11.10 -11.93 1.91
N VAL A 126 11.18 -12.52 0.71
CA VAL A 126 10.05 -12.51 -0.23
C VAL A 126 8.82 -13.16 0.39
N ARG A 127 8.92 -14.39 0.87
CA ARG A 127 7.79 -15.09 1.46
C ARG A 127 7.32 -14.43 2.75
N ALA A 128 8.25 -14.05 3.62
CA ALA A 128 7.92 -13.43 4.90
C ALA A 128 7.21 -12.07 4.74
N ILE A 129 7.57 -11.30 3.70
CA ILE A 129 6.86 -10.05 3.38
C ILE A 129 5.49 -10.36 2.76
N ALA A 130 5.41 -11.30 1.82
CA ALA A 130 4.14 -11.66 1.17
C ALA A 130 3.11 -12.19 2.18
N ASP A 131 3.54 -12.96 3.18
CA ASP A 131 2.67 -13.49 4.25
C ASP A 131 2.45 -12.50 5.41
N VAL A 132 3.08 -11.31 5.35
CA VAL A 132 3.07 -10.30 6.43
C VAL A 132 3.56 -10.87 7.77
N GLU A 133 4.44 -11.86 7.74
CA GLU A 133 5.22 -12.28 8.91
C GLU A 133 6.20 -11.17 9.30
N ILE A 134 6.71 -10.46 8.28
CA ILE A 134 7.53 -9.26 8.44
C ILE A 134 6.77 -8.08 7.80
N PRO A 135 6.20 -7.16 8.60
CA PRO A 135 5.73 -5.87 8.08
C PRO A 135 6.89 -5.12 7.41
N ALA A 136 6.67 -4.66 6.19
CA ALA A 136 7.71 -4.00 5.42
C ALA A 136 7.27 -2.62 4.96
N ALA A 137 8.15 -1.64 5.12
CA ALA A 137 7.95 -0.25 4.75
C ALA A 137 8.82 0.15 3.56
N PHE A 138 8.39 1.16 2.81
CA PHE A 138 9.13 1.79 1.72
C PHE A 138 9.44 3.25 2.10
N SER A 139 10.67 3.52 2.52
CA SER A 139 11.08 4.76 3.18
C SER A 139 11.83 5.68 2.21
N LEU A 140 11.06 6.42 1.42
CA LEU A 140 11.59 7.35 0.41
C LEU A 140 11.34 8.81 0.81
N THR A 141 10.09 9.19 1.01
CA THR A 141 9.64 10.57 1.24
C THR A 141 10.25 11.16 2.51
N GLU A 142 10.71 12.40 2.44
CA GLU A 142 11.27 13.18 3.55
C GLU A 142 10.40 14.39 3.87
N PRO A 143 10.54 15.01 5.07
CA PRO A 143 9.79 16.21 5.40
C PRO A 143 9.92 17.32 4.36
N ASP A 144 11.13 17.52 3.81
CA ASP A 144 11.44 18.59 2.85
C ASP A 144 11.48 18.10 1.39
N HIS A 145 11.39 16.78 1.14
CA HIS A 145 11.48 16.16 -0.18
C HIS A 145 10.31 15.21 -0.43
N GLY A 146 9.16 15.77 -0.83
CA GLY A 146 7.97 15.01 -1.25
C GLY A 146 8.02 14.75 -2.75
N SER A 147 7.51 15.69 -3.57
CA SER A 147 7.51 15.56 -5.04
C SER A 147 8.92 15.54 -5.63
N ASP A 148 9.85 16.33 -5.07
CA ASP A 148 11.28 16.27 -5.41
C ASP A 148 12.01 15.22 -4.59
N SER A 149 11.60 13.98 -4.73
CA SER A 149 12.21 12.85 -4.00
C SER A 149 13.65 12.52 -4.45
N THR A 150 14.08 13.03 -5.61
CA THR A 150 15.47 12.93 -6.06
C THR A 150 16.42 13.73 -5.18
N GLY A 151 15.92 14.78 -4.56
CA GLY A 151 16.69 15.66 -3.65
C GLY A 151 16.87 15.10 -2.24
N LEU A 152 16.45 13.85 -1.96
CA LEU A 152 16.51 13.28 -0.61
C LEU A 152 17.85 13.52 0.08
N SER A 153 17.77 13.84 1.37
CA SER A 153 18.92 14.26 2.21
C SER A 153 19.41 13.20 3.19
N THR A 154 18.61 12.14 3.44
CA THR A 154 19.06 10.98 4.24
C THR A 154 20.34 10.41 3.68
N THR A 155 21.35 10.18 4.54
CA THR A 155 22.68 9.71 4.15
C THR A 155 22.96 8.31 4.63
N ALA A 156 23.84 7.61 3.88
CA ALA A 156 24.43 6.33 4.24
C ALA A 156 25.95 6.46 4.15
N THR A 157 26.64 6.39 5.28
CA THR A 157 28.10 6.48 5.33
C THR A 157 28.68 5.07 5.48
N ARG A 158 29.50 4.65 4.50
CA ARG A 158 30.16 3.36 4.53
C ARG A 158 31.29 3.36 5.57
N GLN A 159 31.43 2.24 6.27
CA GLN A 159 32.48 2.01 7.26
C GLN A 159 33.58 1.10 6.68
N ASP A 160 34.76 1.05 7.33
CA ASP A 160 35.91 0.26 6.90
C ASP A 160 35.61 -1.25 6.79
N ASP A 161 34.69 -1.76 7.61
CA ASP A 161 34.28 -3.16 7.62
C ASP A 161 33.18 -3.47 6.57
N GLY A 162 32.79 -2.47 5.75
CA GLY A 162 31.75 -2.55 4.73
C GLY A 162 30.32 -2.35 5.24
N SER A 163 30.13 -2.16 6.53
CA SER A 163 28.84 -1.76 7.12
C SER A 163 28.47 -0.32 6.76
N TYR A 164 27.26 0.11 7.12
CA TYR A 164 26.79 1.47 6.87
C TYR A 164 26.19 2.09 8.13
N VAL A 165 26.32 3.42 8.21
CA VAL A 165 25.62 4.25 9.22
C VAL A 165 24.61 5.13 8.49
N ILE A 166 23.32 4.99 8.85
CA ILE A 166 22.24 5.76 8.26
C ILE A 166 21.89 6.93 9.19
N ARG A 167 21.77 8.15 8.59
CA ARG A 167 21.34 9.37 9.27
C ARG A 167 20.30 10.11 8.44
N GLY A 168 19.26 10.62 9.07
CA GLY A 168 18.24 11.43 8.42
C GLY A 168 16.85 11.21 8.96
N SER A 169 15.85 11.68 8.21
CA SER A 169 14.46 11.54 8.59
C SER A 169 13.59 11.24 7.38
N LYS A 170 12.51 10.51 7.61
CA LYS A 170 11.49 10.19 6.60
C LYS A 170 10.10 10.51 7.13
N ARG A 171 9.15 10.76 6.24
CA ARG A 171 7.79 11.14 6.62
C ARG A 171 6.76 10.42 5.78
N TRP A 172 5.58 10.17 6.36
CA TRP A 172 4.43 9.49 5.74
C TRP A 172 4.71 8.04 5.37
N ILE A 173 5.54 7.33 6.12
CA ILE A 173 5.98 5.98 5.77
C ILE A 173 5.01 4.94 6.32
N GLY A 174 4.23 4.33 5.43
CA GLY A 174 3.36 3.20 5.77
C GLY A 174 4.16 2.03 6.32
N ASN A 175 3.67 1.37 7.37
CA ASN A 175 4.36 0.33 8.13
C ASN A 175 5.67 0.79 8.81
N GLY A 176 6.00 2.09 8.81
CA GLY A 176 7.26 2.58 9.39
C GLY A 176 7.39 2.45 10.91
N SER A 177 6.32 2.03 11.59
CA SER A 177 6.26 1.77 13.05
C SER A 177 5.64 0.41 13.37
N ALA A 178 5.56 -0.51 12.40
CA ALA A 178 4.87 -1.79 12.56
C ALA A 178 5.75 -2.92 13.15
N GLY A 179 7.01 -2.65 13.47
CA GLY A 179 7.93 -3.60 14.10
C GLY A 179 8.60 -4.60 13.15
N GLY A 180 8.72 -4.27 11.88
CA GLY A 180 9.35 -5.12 10.87
C GLY A 180 10.64 -4.52 10.27
N ILE A 181 10.67 -4.37 8.95
CA ILE A 181 11.79 -3.80 8.22
C ILE A 181 11.38 -2.57 7.42
N THR A 182 12.37 -1.75 7.09
CA THR A 182 12.20 -0.58 6.24
C THR A 182 13.15 -0.65 5.07
N ILE A 183 12.62 -0.59 3.84
CA ILE A 183 13.42 -0.39 2.64
C ILE A 183 13.75 1.10 2.57
N THR A 184 14.92 1.47 3.03
CA THR A 184 15.34 2.87 3.19
C THR A 184 16.20 3.31 2.02
N PHE A 185 15.84 4.42 1.40
CA PHE A 185 16.66 5.05 0.36
C PHE A 185 17.47 6.19 0.97
N ALA A 186 18.78 6.12 0.77
CA ALA A 186 19.74 7.08 1.31
C ALA A 186 20.82 7.39 0.28
N ARG A 187 21.40 8.59 0.38
CA ARG A 187 22.49 9.04 -0.45
C ARG A 187 23.82 8.59 0.18
N VAL A 188 24.67 7.93 -0.60
CA VAL A 188 26.00 7.54 -0.13
C VAL A 188 26.83 8.79 0.14
N ASN A 189 27.31 8.91 1.36
CA ASN A 189 28.15 10.02 1.84
C ASN A 189 29.52 9.48 2.24
N ASP A 190 30.28 9.10 1.21
CA ASP A 190 31.67 8.59 1.35
C ASP A 190 32.45 9.07 0.13
N ASP A 191 33.32 10.05 0.32
CA ASP A 191 34.10 10.69 -0.75
C ASP A 191 35.03 9.74 -1.49
N ALA A 192 35.41 8.62 -0.87
CA ALA A 192 36.24 7.60 -1.47
C ALA A 192 35.44 6.54 -2.26
N ALA A 193 34.13 6.50 -2.12
CA ALA A 193 33.30 5.51 -2.78
C ALA A 193 32.96 5.89 -4.23
N GLU A 194 32.99 4.91 -5.14
CA GLU A 194 32.58 5.11 -6.56
C GLU A 194 31.12 5.55 -6.70
N ASP A 195 30.30 5.26 -5.71
CA ASP A 195 28.88 5.63 -5.67
C ASP A 195 28.60 6.82 -4.74
N HIS A 196 29.62 7.60 -4.39
CA HIS A 196 29.42 8.87 -3.66
C HIS A 196 28.34 9.73 -4.32
N GLY A 197 27.44 10.25 -3.50
CA GLY A 197 26.30 11.06 -3.95
C GLY A 197 25.16 10.30 -4.64
N LYS A 198 25.33 9.00 -4.97
CA LYS A 198 24.25 8.19 -5.54
C LYS A 198 23.29 7.72 -4.46
N VAL A 199 22.02 7.56 -4.85
CA VAL A 199 20.98 6.97 -3.99
C VAL A 199 21.09 5.45 -4.07
N ARG A 200 21.15 4.83 -2.89
CA ARG A 200 21.15 3.37 -2.73
C ARG A 200 19.97 2.94 -1.86
N GLY A 201 19.64 1.67 -1.90
CA GLY A 201 18.58 1.07 -1.06
C GLY A 201 19.18 0.17 0.02
N PHE A 202 18.59 0.23 1.21
CA PHE A 202 19.06 -0.52 2.37
C PHE A 202 17.88 -1.16 3.10
N ILE A 203 18.05 -2.38 3.60
CA ILE A 203 17.10 -3.05 4.49
C ILE A 203 17.48 -2.68 5.92
N VAL A 204 16.64 -1.88 6.57
CA VAL A 204 16.85 -1.43 7.95
C VAL A 204 15.84 -2.07 8.87
N PRO A 205 16.24 -2.89 9.86
CA PRO A 205 15.33 -3.37 10.90
C PRO A 205 14.77 -2.21 11.72
N GLN A 206 13.48 -2.27 12.07
CA GLN A 206 12.83 -1.21 12.85
C GLN A 206 13.18 -1.26 14.34
N ASP A 207 13.78 -2.37 14.80
CA ASP A 207 14.32 -2.53 16.14
C ASP A 207 15.83 -2.20 16.25
N ALA A 208 16.45 -1.74 15.13
CA ALA A 208 17.84 -1.31 15.14
C ALA A 208 18.05 -0.12 16.09
N GLN A 209 19.16 -0.12 16.83
CA GLN A 209 19.49 1.01 17.69
C GLN A 209 19.61 2.29 16.88
N GLY A 210 18.97 3.37 17.34
CA GLY A 210 18.92 4.66 16.65
C GLY A 210 17.75 4.80 15.68
N TYR A 211 17.01 3.73 15.36
CA TYR A 211 15.76 3.83 14.60
C TYR A 211 14.60 4.27 15.50
N THR A 212 13.86 5.27 15.10
CA THR A 212 12.63 5.69 15.75
C THR A 212 11.53 5.89 14.71
N GLY A 213 10.48 5.07 14.77
CA GLY A 213 9.27 5.21 13.96
C GLY A 213 8.10 5.68 14.83
N THR A 214 7.60 6.89 14.60
CA THR A 214 6.48 7.47 15.35
C THR A 214 5.23 7.53 14.49
N PRO A 215 4.13 6.83 14.85
CA PRO A 215 2.90 6.88 14.09
C PRO A 215 2.31 8.29 14.02
N ILE A 216 1.93 8.73 12.81
CA ILE A 216 1.24 10.00 12.58
C ILE A 216 -0.23 9.81 12.92
N ARG A 217 -0.71 10.50 13.95
CA ARG A 217 -2.09 10.45 14.43
C ARG A 217 -2.95 11.56 13.82
N HIS A 218 -4.27 11.47 14.01
CA HIS A 218 -5.25 12.48 13.58
C HIS A 218 -5.25 12.77 12.07
N LYS A 219 -4.98 11.76 11.26
CA LYS A 219 -5.07 11.86 9.81
C LYS A 219 -6.53 12.04 9.36
N GLY A 220 -6.75 12.76 8.27
CA GLY A 220 -8.06 12.92 7.64
C GLY A 220 -8.49 11.74 6.76
N SER A 221 -7.52 10.87 6.37
CA SER A 221 -7.75 9.70 5.51
C SER A 221 -6.77 8.59 5.89
N LEU A 222 -7.00 7.37 5.36
CA LEU A 222 -6.14 6.20 5.57
C LEU A 222 -5.84 5.97 7.07
N ARG A 223 -6.90 6.03 7.88
CA ARG A 223 -6.76 6.06 9.34
C ARG A 223 -6.47 4.69 9.94
N ALA A 224 -6.78 3.61 9.21
CA ALA A 224 -6.57 2.23 9.64
C ALA A 224 -5.26 1.62 9.11
N ILE A 225 -4.28 2.46 8.75
CA ILE A 225 -2.89 2.07 8.54
C ILE A 225 -1.99 3.06 9.26
N ASP A 226 -0.96 2.60 9.96
CA ASP A 226 0.04 3.47 10.54
C ASP A 226 0.99 3.98 9.46
N GLN A 227 1.00 5.30 9.28
CA GLN A 227 2.04 6.02 8.56
C GLN A 227 2.89 6.73 9.60
N ALA A 228 4.20 6.61 9.49
CA ALA A 228 5.13 7.09 10.51
C ALA A 228 6.02 8.23 10.01
N ASP A 229 6.41 9.09 10.93
CA ASP A 229 7.65 9.84 10.86
C ASP A 229 8.76 8.92 11.36
N ILE A 230 9.85 8.81 10.59
CA ILE A 230 11.02 8.00 10.93
C ILE A 230 12.22 8.90 11.14
N PHE A 231 12.96 8.61 12.20
CA PHE A 231 14.25 9.25 12.47
C PHE A 231 15.33 8.19 12.57
N TYR A 232 16.45 8.42 11.87
CA TYR A 232 17.65 7.60 11.88
C TYR A 232 18.77 8.38 12.60
N ASP A 233 19.07 7.99 13.81
CA ASP A 233 20.13 8.56 14.66
C ASP A 233 21.28 7.59 14.73
N ASP A 234 22.21 7.70 13.77
CA ASP A 234 23.36 6.82 13.64
C ASP A 234 22.98 5.32 13.63
N VAL A 235 22.02 4.96 12.79
CA VAL A 235 21.60 3.56 12.67
C VAL A 235 22.66 2.74 11.96
N HIS A 236 23.29 1.83 12.69
CA HIS A 236 24.30 0.91 12.15
C HIS A 236 23.64 -0.32 11.55
N ILE A 237 23.98 -0.62 10.29
CA ILE A 237 23.49 -1.80 9.55
C ILE A 237 24.67 -2.52 8.88
N GLY A 238 24.56 -3.85 8.78
CA GLY A 238 25.59 -4.67 8.16
C GLY A 238 25.72 -4.44 6.65
N ALA A 239 26.83 -4.89 6.08
CA ALA A 239 27.07 -4.82 4.62
C ALA A 239 25.99 -5.56 3.81
N ASP A 240 25.39 -6.62 4.38
CA ASP A 240 24.31 -7.42 3.80
C ASP A 240 22.95 -6.70 3.73
N ALA A 241 22.82 -5.57 4.42
CA ALA A 241 21.63 -4.71 4.35
C ALA A 241 21.55 -3.93 3.02
N LEU A 242 22.65 -3.71 2.31
CA LEU A 242 22.65 -3.06 1.01
C LEU A 242 21.88 -3.90 -0.01
N ILE A 243 20.93 -3.28 -0.70
CA ILE A 243 20.19 -3.90 -1.82
C ILE A 243 21.02 -3.73 -3.09
N PRO A 244 21.68 -4.77 -3.61
CA PRO A 244 22.73 -4.61 -4.60
C PRO A 244 22.24 -4.10 -5.95
N GLY A 245 20.99 -4.39 -6.30
CA GLY A 245 20.39 -3.95 -7.56
C GLY A 245 19.96 -2.48 -7.57
N VAL A 246 19.82 -1.82 -6.41
CA VAL A 246 19.54 -0.37 -6.32
C VAL A 246 20.85 0.40 -6.45
N LYS A 247 21.21 0.80 -7.66
CA LYS A 247 22.48 1.47 -7.98
C LYS A 247 22.37 3.00 -8.09
N SER A 248 21.14 3.51 -8.25
CA SER A 248 20.86 4.93 -8.36
C SER A 248 19.38 5.19 -8.15
N PHE A 249 18.96 6.45 -8.11
CA PHE A 249 17.53 6.85 -8.03
C PHE A 249 16.71 6.31 -9.19
N ARG A 250 17.31 6.00 -10.35
CA ARG A 250 16.61 5.38 -11.48
C ARG A 250 15.91 4.08 -11.08
N ASN A 251 16.55 3.24 -10.26
CA ASN A 251 15.96 1.99 -9.80
C ASN A 251 14.77 2.24 -8.85
N VAL A 252 14.84 3.29 -8.04
CA VAL A 252 13.67 3.74 -7.24
C VAL A 252 12.52 4.15 -8.16
N SER A 253 12.82 4.90 -9.23
CA SER A 253 11.83 5.32 -10.22
C SER A 253 11.19 4.13 -10.95
N GLU A 254 11.93 3.05 -11.20
CA GLU A 254 11.40 1.82 -11.81
C GLU A 254 10.35 1.15 -10.91
N VAL A 255 10.59 1.08 -9.58
CA VAL A 255 9.58 0.61 -8.62
C VAL A 255 8.35 1.51 -8.65
N LEU A 256 8.54 2.83 -8.52
CA LEU A 256 7.42 3.79 -8.51
C LEU A 256 6.62 3.75 -9.81
N TYR A 257 7.28 3.58 -10.96
CA TYR A 257 6.61 3.46 -12.25
C TYR A 257 5.70 2.23 -12.30
N SER A 258 6.17 1.08 -11.81
CA SER A 258 5.41 -0.16 -11.85
C SER A 258 4.19 -0.18 -10.91
N THR A 259 4.14 0.71 -9.91
CA THR A 259 3.00 0.79 -8.97
C THR A 259 1.94 1.84 -9.35
N ARG A 260 2.20 2.68 -10.35
CA ARG A 260 1.28 3.80 -10.69
C ARG A 260 -0.11 3.35 -11.08
N ILE A 261 -0.22 2.26 -11.83
CA ILE A 261 -1.51 1.74 -12.25
C ILE A 261 -2.36 1.27 -11.05
N GLY A 262 -1.72 0.76 -10.00
CA GLY A 262 -2.40 0.38 -8.76
C GLY A 262 -3.16 1.53 -8.11
N VAL A 263 -2.64 2.77 -8.22
CA VAL A 263 -3.34 3.97 -7.70
C VAL A 263 -4.64 4.24 -8.46
N ALA A 264 -4.67 4.01 -9.79
CA ALA A 264 -5.88 4.15 -10.58
C ALA A 264 -6.94 3.10 -10.19
N TRP A 265 -6.52 1.84 -10.01
CA TRP A 265 -7.40 0.78 -9.51
C TRP A 265 -7.94 1.07 -8.10
N SER A 266 -7.10 1.59 -7.21
CA SER A 266 -7.53 2.02 -5.88
C SER A 266 -8.58 3.14 -5.95
N ALA A 267 -8.36 4.14 -6.80
CA ALA A 267 -9.32 5.23 -7.00
C ALA A 267 -10.66 4.72 -7.53
N LEU A 268 -10.64 3.76 -8.47
CA LEU A 268 -11.84 3.11 -8.99
C LEU A 268 -12.59 2.37 -7.87
N GLY A 269 -11.89 1.63 -7.01
CA GLY A 269 -12.49 0.97 -5.84
C GLY A 269 -13.19 1.94 -4.91
N HIS A 270 -12.55 3.06 -4.57
CA HIS A 270 -13.17 4.12 -3.76
C HIS A 270 -14.40 4.73 -4.44
N ALA A 271 -14.33 5.03 -5.73
CA ALA A 271 -15.45 5.61 -6.46
C ALA A 271 -16.64 4.65 -6.51
N THR A 272 -16.38 3.36 -6.72
CA THR A 272 -17.39 2.29 -6.67
C THR A 272 -18.09 2.27 -5.32
N ALA A 273 -17.35 2.21 -4.22
CA ALA A 273 -17.93 2.19 -2.87
C ALA A 273 -18.77 3.43 -2.55
N VAL A 274 -18.33 4.60 -2.98
CA VAL A 274 -19.07 5.86 -2.79
C VAL A 274 -20.39 5.82 -3.56
N PHE A 275 -20.39 5.35 -4.81
CA PHE A 275 -21.61 5.21 -5.60
C PHE A 275 -22.56 4.19 -4.99
N GLU A 276 -22.11 2.98 -4.65
CA GLU A 276 -22.90 1.92 -4.04
C GLU A 276 -23.56 2.42 -2.73
N SER A 277 -22.79 3.07 -1.87
CA SER A 277 -23.28 3.61 -0.61
C SER A 277 -24.32 4.71 -0.82
N ALA A 278 -24.08 5.62 -1.77
CA ALA A 278 -25.01 6.70 -2.10
C ALA A 278 -26.32 6.15 -2.66
N LEU A 279 -26.26 5.18 -3.57
CA LEU A 279 -27.43 4.56 -4.19
C LEU A 279 -28.24 3.78 -3.15
N ALA A 280 -27.59 2.93 -2.36
CA ALA A 280 -28.24 2.15 -1.30
C ALA A 280 -28.96 3.06 -0.28
N TYR A 281 -28.31 4.14 0.14
CA TYR A 281 -28.94 5.10 1.05
C TYR A 281 -30.10 5.86 0.39
N ALA A 282 -29.94 6.35 -0.82
CA ALA A 282 -30.95 7.13 -1.52
C ALA A 282 -32.22 6.33 -1.82
N THR A 283 -32.11 5.01 -2.02
CA THR A 283 -33.24 4.12 -2.26
C THR A 283 -33.98 3.70 -0.99
N GLN A 284 -33.42 3.95 0.20
CA GLN A 284 -34.00 3.58 1.49
C GLN A 284 -34.50 4.79 2.31
N ARG A 285 -33.76 5.91 2.26
CA ARG A 285 -34.08 7.12 3.03
C ARG A 285 -35.24 7.88 2.43
N LYS A 286 -36.23 8.19 3.26
CA LYS A 286 -37.40 9.03 2.88
C LYS A 286 -37.29 10.43 3.47
N GLN A 287 -37.53 11.44 2.65
CA GLN A 287 -37.76 12.83 3.05
C GLN A 287 -38.83 13.47 2.14
N PHE A 288 -39.59 14.40 2.65
CA PHE A 288 -40.71 15.03 1.93
C PHE A 288 -41.72 14.01 1.35
N GLY A 289 -41.96 12.92 2.09
CA GLY A 289 -42.96 11.89 1.74
C GLY A 289 -42.53 10.86 0.69
N LYS A 290 -41.33 10.95 0.13
CA LYS A 290 -40.79 10.01 -0.88
C LYS A 290 -39.33 9.67 -0.65
N TYR A 291 -38.80 8.65 -1.34
CA TYR A 291 -37.39 8.28 -1.26
C TYR A 291 -36.50 9.38 -1.83
N LEU A 292 -35.27 9.50 -1.32
CA LEU A 292 -34.33 10.47 -1.86
C LEU A 292 -34.07 10.23 -3.35
N ALA A 293 -33.99 8.98 -3.79
CA ALA A 293 -33.84 8.60 -5.20
C ALA A 293 -34.98 9.06 -6.13
N GLU A 294 -36.14 9.46 -5.58
CA GLU A 294 -37.23 10.01 -6.36
C GLU A 294 -37.14 11.53 -6.59
N HIS A 295 -36.13 12.19 -6.01
CA HIS A 295 -35.85 13.61 -6.23
C HIS A 295 -34.90 13.82 -7.40
N GLN A 296 -35.27 14.65 -8.38
CA GLN A 296 -34.47 14.90 -9.59
C GLN A 296 -33.03 15.35 -9.30
N MET A 297 -32.83 16.14 -8.23
CA MET A 297 -31.47 16.55 -7.82
C MET A 297 -30.59 15.37 -7.41
N ILE A 298 -31.17 14.34 -6.82
CA ILE A 298 -30.46 13.12 -6.43
C ILE A 298 -30.22 12.23 -7.65
N GLN A 299 -31.24 12.08 -8.50
CA GLN A 299 -31.14 11.33 -9.76
C GLN A 299 -30.01 11.88 -10.66
N GLU A 300 -29.92 13.21 -10.81
CA GLU A 300 -28.86 13.86 -11.59
C GLU A 300 -27.47 13.53 -11.02
N ARG A 301 -27.32 13.60 -9.69
CA ARG A 301 -26.05 13.28 -9.04
C ARG A 301 -25.66 11.81 -9.20
N LEU A 302 -26.60 10.88 -8.94
CA LEU A 302 -26.35 9.45 -9.11
C LEU A 302 -26.01 9.09 -10.58
N THR A 303 -26.73 9.70 -11.54
CA THR A 303 -26.45 9.50 -12.97
C THR A 303 -25.03 9.98 -13.33
N ARG A 304 -24.62 11.14 -12.80
CA ARG A 304 -23.26 11.65 -13.04
C ARG A 304 -22.19 10.74 -12.42
N MET A 305 -22.38 10.30 -11.16
CA MET A 305 -21.47 9.38 -10.50
C MET A 305 -21.31 8.06 -11.29
N LEU A 306 -22.42 7.50 -11.78
CA LEU A 306 -22.38 6.28 -12.59
C LEU A 306 -21.69 6.50 -13.95
N SER A 307 -21.86 7.69 -14.55
CA SER A 307 -21.21 8.02 -15.82
C SER A 307 -19.69 8.24 -15.69
N ASP A 308 -19.23 8.64 -14.50
CA ASP A 308 -17.82 8.87 -14.20
C ASP A 308 -17.09 7.57 -13.82
N LEU A 309 -17.83 6.54 -13.35
CA LEU A 309 -17.34 5.18 -13.09
C LEU A 309 -17.06 4.42 -14.38
#